data_8b40410c9884938abb71c0fd9bca31d0
#
_entry.id   8b40410c9884938abb71c0fd9bca31d0
#
_cell.length_a   1.000
_cell.length_b   1.000
_cell.length_c   1.000
_cell.angle_alpha   90.00
_cell.angle_beta   90.00
_cell.angle_gamma   90.00
#
_symmetry.space_group_name_H-M   'P 1'
#
loop_
_entity.id
_entity.type
_entity.pdbx_description
1 polymer ?
#
loop_
_entity_poly.entity_id
_entity_poly.type
_entity_poly.pdbx_seq_one_letter_code
_entity_poly.pdbx_strand_id
1 'polypeptide(L)'
;MKIGIICAMPIELDYLRNHLDCTPVVLKKQTFYLADCGDNELVLVTSGVGKVNATVYTQLLIDYFEPNCVLNIGIAGGLHSDLKPLDIVLGDRYSHHDVNQQQMENLFPNTSVFQADAQLLAKFKMYHKEGMIGGIVSGESFIADDSEKNYIVDTFDAVAVDMETSAIAHTCFINDLPFLSIRGISDLANDDATESYENHEKIASDRVGQFCLDVLSQ
;
A
#
# COMPACT_ATOMS: atom_id res chain seq x y z
N MET A 1 -6.36 -10.93 -16.10
CA MET A 1 -6.43 -9.45 -16.13
C MET A 1 -5.04 -8.87 -15.89
N LYS A 2 -4.78 -7.60 -16.31
CA LYS A 2 -3.49 -6.95 -16.04
C LYS A 2 -3.56 -6.19 -14.70
N ILE A 3 -2.63 -6.48 -13.80
CA ILE A 3 -2.60 -5.93 -12.44
C ILE A 3 -1.28 -5.19 -12.23
N GLY A 4 -1.35 -3.91 -11.92
CA GLY A 4 -0.21 -3.15 -11.44
C GLY A 4 0.04 -3.41 -9.96
N ILE A 5 1.26 -3.76 -9.58
CA ILE A 5 1.66 -3.91 -8.17
C ILE A 5 2.77 -2.90 -7.89
N ILE A 6 2.52 -2.01 -6.94
CA ILE A 6 3.46 -0.96 -6.55
C ILE A 6 3.75 -1.04 -5.05
N CYS A 7 5.02 -0.91 -4.70
CA CYS A 7 5.51 -0.82 -3.33
C CYS A 7 6.59 0.28 -3.24
N ALA A 8 6.98 0.69 -2.04
CA ALA A 8 7.97 1.74 -1.86
C ALA A 8 9.40 1.22 -2.02
N MET A 9 9.71 0.07 -1.43
CA MET A 9 11.07 -0.42 -1.26
C MET A 9 11.32 -1.76 -1.98
N PRO A 10 12.58 -2.02 -2.41
CA PRO A 10 12.93 -3.32 -3.03
C PRO A 10 12.58 -4.53 -2.16
N ILE A 11 12.79 -4.43 -0.84
CA ILE A 11 12.54 -5.52 0.11
C ILE A 11 11.06 -5.96 0.11
N GLU A 12 10.13 -5.05 -0.15
CA GLU A 12 8.69 -5.33 -0.23
C GLU A 12 8.32 -6.07 -1.53
N LEU A 13 9.12 -5.91 -2.59
CA LEU A 13 8.91 -6.56 -3.87
C LEU A 13 9.65 -7.89 -4.00
N ASP A 14 10.66 -8.12 -3.19
CA ASP A 14 11.59 -9.25 -3.33
C ASP A 14 10.89 -10.61 -3.29
N TYR A 15 9.86 -10.77 -2.43
CA TYR A 15 9.13 -12.04 -2.37
C TYR A 15 8.52 -12.38 -3.74
N LEU A 16 7.79 -11.45 -4.35
CA LEU A 16 7.16 -11.68 -5.66
C LEU A 16 8.21 -11.91 -6.75
N ARG A 17 9.28 -11.11 -6.78
CA ARG A 17 10.34 -11.24 -7.77
C ARG A 17 11.09 -12.58 -7.68
N ASN A 18 11.20 -13.13 -6.49
CA ASN A 18 11.90 -14.42 -6.26
C ASN A 18 11.01 -15.64 -6.57
N HIS A 19 9.68 -15.46 -6.64
CA HIS A 19 8.73 -16.56 -6.87
C HIS A 19 8.02 -16.49 -8.24
N LEU A 20 8.27 -15.44 -9.01
CA LEU A 20 7.73 -15.25 -10.36
C LEU A 20 8.86 -15.18 -11.39
N ASP A 21 8.58 -15.62 -12.61
CA ASP A 21 9.50 -15.45 -13.73
C ASP A 21 9.37 -14.03 -14.30
N CYS A 22 10.20 -13.13 -13.78
CA CYS A 22 10.11 -11.71 -14.02
C CYS A 22 10.98 -11.23 -15.17
N THR A 23 10.37 -10.56 -16.16
CA THR A 23 11.08 -9.87 -17.25
C THR A 23 11.25 -8.38 -16.93
N PRO A 24 12.49 -7.85 -16.82
CA PRO A 24 12.72 -6.45 -16.48
C PRO A 24 12.47 -5.52 -17.68
N VAL A 25 11.85 -4.38 -17.43
CA VAL A 25 11.65 -3.26 -18.37
C VAL A 25 12.07 -1.97 -17.68
N VAL A 26 13.13 -1.33 -18.17
CA VAL A 26 13.62 -0.05 -17.61
C VAL A 26 12.79 1.10 -18.15
N LEU A 27 12.13 1.84 -17.25
CA LEU A 27 11.38 3.04 -17.57
C LEU A 27 11.78 4.18 -16.61
N LYS A 28 12.35 5.25 -17.18
CA LYS A 28 12.94 6.36 -16.42
C LYS A 28 14.07 5.87 -15.49
N LYS A 29 13.93 6.05 -14.17
CA LYS A 29 14.95 5.70 -13.17
C LYS A 29 14.63 4.41 -12.40
N GLN A 30 13.54 3.72 -12.76
CA GLN A 30 13.14 2.47 -12.13
C GLN A 30 13.03 1.34 -13.14
N THR A 31 13.11 0.13 -12.61
CA THR A 31 12.85 -1.09 -13.37
C THR A 31 11.46 -1.60 -13.01
N PHE A 32 10.62 -1.75 -14.02
CA PHE A 32 9.36 -2.48 -13.94
C PHE A 32 9.64 -3.95 -14.25
N TYR A 33 8.88 -4.84 -13.67
CA TYR A 33 9.01 -6.28 -13.90
C TYR A 33 7.68 -6.82 -14.39
N LEU A 34 7.70 -7.47 -15.53
CA LEU A 34 6.53 -8.14 -16.10
C LEU A 34 6.57 -9.62 -15.72
N ALA A 35 5.46 -10.16 -15.25
CA ALA A 35 5.35 -11.56 -14.89
C ALA A 35 3.91 -12.06 -15.09
N ASP A 36 3.75 -13.37 -15.25
CA ASP A 36 2.45 -14.03 -15.23
C ASP A 36 2.20 -14.71 -13.88
N CYS A 37 0.96 -14.66 -13.40
CA CYS A 37 0.52 -15.32 -12.19
C CYS A 37 -0.92 -15.84 -12.35
N GLY A 38 -1.08 -17.16 -12.52
CA GLY A 38 -2.36 -17.74 -12.91
C GLY A 38 -2.84 -17.16 -14.25
N ASP A 39 -4.07 -16.65 -14.27
CA ASP A 39 -4.66 -15.97 -15.45
C ASP A 39 -4.38 -14.45 -15.48
N ASN A 40 -3.46 -13.97 -14.66
CA ASN A 40 -3.16 -12.54 -14.54
C ASN A 40 -1.78 -12.20 -15.11
N GLU A 41 -1.71 -11.06 -15.83
CA GLU A 41 -0.47 -10.38 -16.17
C GLU A 41 -0.14 -9.38 -15.07
N LEU A 42 1.05 -9.45 -14.49
CA LEU A 42 1.50 -8.57 -13.43
C LEU A 42 2.53 -7.57 -13.94
N VAL A 43 2.42 -6.32 -13.49
CA VAL A 43 3.42 -5.27 -13.69
C VAL A 43 3.85 -4.77 -12.32
N LEU A 44 5.07 -5.12 -11.92
CA LEU A 44 5.59 -4.85 -10.59
C LEU A 44 6.57 -3.67 -10.64
N VAL A 45 6.50 -2.76 -9.66
CA VAL A 45 7.45 -1.64 -9.57
C VAL A 45 7.68 -1.20 -8.13
N THR A 46 8.90 -0.74 -7.84
CA THR A 46 9.21 0.03 -6.63
C THR A 46 9.19 1.51 -6.94
N SER A 47 8.42 2.29 -6.18
CA SER A 47 8.34 3.74 -6.39
C SER A 47 9.52 4.51 -5.77
N GLY A 48 10.07 4.00 -4.68
CA GLY A 48 10.81 4.78 -3.70
C GLY A 48 9.86 5.34 -2.64
N VAL A 49 10.43 5.75 -1.50
CA VAL A 49 9.68 6.25 -0.34
C VAL A 49 9.10 7.63 -0.60
N GLY A 50 7.89 7.88 -0.06
CA GLY A 50 7.21 9.17 -0.05
C GLY A 50 6.20 9.39 -1.16
N LYS A 51 5.26 10.28 -0.91
CA LYS A 51 4.07 10.52 -1.75
C LYS A 51 4.39 10.97 -3.17
N VAL A 52 5.42 11.78 -3.35
CA VAL A 52 5.82 12.26 -4.69
C VAL A 52 6.30 11.11 -5.57
N ASN A 53 7.18 10.25 -5.03
CA ASN A 53 7.65 9.06 -5.73
C ASN A 53 6.49 8.12 -6.06
N ALA A 54 5.66 7.83 -5.06
CA ALA A 54 4.48 6.99 -5.20
C ALA A 54 3.54 7.48 -6.32
N THR A 55 3.19 8.78 -6.34
CA THR A 55 2.36 9.39 -7.37
C THR A 55 2.96 9.26 -8.76
N VAL A 56 4.25 9.63 -8.92
CA VAL A 56 4.92 9.62 -10.23
C VAL A 56 4.98 8.21 -10.81
N TYR A 57 5.37 7.22 -10.00
CA TYR A 57 5.49 5.85 -10.50
C TYR A 57 4.15 5.15 -10.67
N THR A 58 3.12 5.51 -9.90
CA THR A 58 1.76 5.06 -10.17
C THR A 58 1.25 5.61 -11.50
N GLN A 59 1.46 6.90 -11.80
CA GLN A 59 1.05 7.46 -13.09
C GLN A 59 1.81 6.84 -14.25
N LEU A 60 3.13 6.62 -14.13
CA LEU A 60 3.91 5.92 -15.15
C LEU A 60 3.44 4.48 -15.36
N LEU A 61 3.09 3.76 -14.28
CA LEU A 61 2.51 2.43 -14.35
C LEU A 61 1.20 2.44 -15.14
N ILE A 62 0.33 3.41 -14.88
CA ILE A 62 -0.95 3.56 -15.58
C ILE A 62 -0.73 3.89 -17.06
N ASP A 63 0.07 4.91 -17.37
CA ASP A 63 0.24 5.43 -18.72
C ASP A 63 0.94 4.46 -19.68
N TYR A 64 1.90 3.67 -19.17
CA TYR A 64 2.71 2.80 -20.02
C TYR A 64 2.24 1.35 -20.07
N PHE A 65 1.53 0.89 -19.07
CA PHE A 65 1.13 -0.52 -18.98
C PHE A 65 -0.38 -0.75 -18.97
N GLU A 66 -1.18 0.30 -18.79
CA GLU A 66 -2.65 0.25 -18.83
C GLU A 66 -3.25 -0.90 -17.98
N PRO A 67 -2.95 -0.97 -16.67
CA PRO A 67 -3.47 -2.04 -15.82
C PRO A 67 -4.99 -1.90 -15.61
N ASN A 68 -5.67 -3.01 -15.34
CA ASN A 68 -7.10 -2.99 -14.99
C ASN A 68 -7.34 -2.58 -13.54
N CYS A 69 -6.33 -2.73 -12.68
CA CYS A 69 -6.34 -2.28 -11.28
C CYS A 69 -4.92 -2.13 -10.75
N VAL A 70 -4.79 -1.44 -9.62
CA VAL A 70 -3.52 -1.30 -8.89
C VAL A 70 -3.66 -1.90 -7.49
N LEU A 71 -2.68 -2.73 -7.11
CA LEU A 71 -2.46 -3.18 -5.76
C LEU A 71 -1.23 -2.47 -5.19
N ASN A 72 -1.36 -1.87 -4.04
CA ASN A 72 -0.24 -1.38 -3.28
C ASN A 72 0.08 -2.37 -2.16
N ILE A 73 1.27 -2.95 -2.21
CA ILE A 73 1.73 -3.89 -1.19
C ILE A 73 2.92 -3.29 -0.43
N GLY A 74 3.09 -3.68 0.82
CA GLY A 74 4.22 -3.22 1.61
C GLY A 74 3.97 -3.33 3.10
N ILE A 75 4.75 -2.58 3.88
CA ILE A 75 4.66 -2.55 5.33
C ILE A 75 4.10 -1.23 5.84
N ALA A 76 3.64 -1.21 7.09
CA ALA A 76 3.07 -0.04 7.75
C ALA A 76 3.22 -0.13 9.26
N GLY A 77 3.16 1.01 9.93
CA GLY A 77 2.99 1.11 11.38
C GLY A 77 1.53 0.85 11.78
N GLY A 78 1.34 0.00 12.79
CA GLY A 78 0.02 -0.32 13.34
C GLY A 78 -0.47 0.78 14.29
N LEU A 79 -1.68 1.25 14.09
CA LEU A 79 -2.32 2.27 14.94
C LEU A 79 -3.36 1.66 15.90
N HIS A 80 -4.02 0.57 15.51
CA HIS A 80 -5.06 -0.06 16.32
C HIS A 80 -4.46 -0.95 17.42
N SER A 81 -5.04 -0.92 18.62
CA SER A 81 -4.52 -1.64 19.81
C SER A 81 -4.48 -3.16 19.67
N ASP A 82 -5.31 -3.75 18.83
CA ASP A 82 -5.37 -5.21 18.62
C ASP A 82 -4.33 -5.70 17.60
N LEU A 83 -3.67 -4.78 16.87
CA LEU A 83 -2.64 -5.13 15.91
C LEU A 83 -1.31 -5.49 16.60
N LYS A 84 -0.61 -6.41 15.99
CA LYS A 84 0.74 -6.83 16.37
C LYS A 84 1.65 -6.83 15.15
N PRO A 85 2.97 -6.68 15.35
CA PRO A 85 3.91 -6.91 14.27
C PRO A 85 3.64 -8.23 13.56
N LEU A 86 3.76 -8.22 12.24
CA LEU A 86 3.48 -9.30 11.30
C LEU A 86 1.99 -9.55 10.99
N ASP A 87 1.05 -8.83 11.58
CA ASP A 87 -0.34 -8.89 11.14
C ASP A 87 -0.48 -8.27 9.75
N ILE A 88 -1.49 -8.71 8.99
CA ILE A 88 -1.82 -8.12 7.68
C ILE A 88 -3.08 -7.28 7.83
N VAL A 89 -3.06 -6.10 7.24
CA VAL A 89 -4.18 -5.17 7.15
C VAL A 89 -4.60 -5.01 5.69
N LEU A 90 -5.91 -5.10 5.43
CA LEU A 90 -6.51 -4.68 4.15
C LEU A 90 -7.09 -3.27 4.31
N GLY A 91 -6.64 -2.34 3.48
CA GLY A 91 -7.18 -0.98 3.48
C GLY A 91 -8.57 -0.92 2.84
N ASP A 92 -9.54 -0.33 3.51
CA ASP A 92 -10.88 -0.06 2.97
C ASP A 92 -11.05 1.42 2.56
N ARG A 93 -10.27 2.32 3.17
CA ARG A 93 -10.24 3.76 2.90
C ARG A 93 -8.86 4.35 3.14
N TYR A 94 -8.56 5.44 2.46
CA TYR A 94 -7.23 6.05 2.46
C TYR A 94 -7.32 7.56 2.58
N SER A 95 -6.45 8.17 3.41
CA SER A 95 -6.37 9.63 3.57
C SER A 95 -4.93 10.08 3.77
N HIS A 96 -4.63 11.30 3.35
CA HIS A 96 -3.39 11.95 3.74
C HIS A 96 -3.55 12.54 5.14
N HIS A 97 -2.67 12.20 6.08
CA HIS A 97 -2.78 12.76 7.45
C HIS A 97 -2.07 14.10 7.64
N ASP A 98 -1.23 14.49 6.68
CA ASP A 98 -0.36 15.67 6.73
C ASP A 98 -0.80 16.81 5.76
N VAL A 99 -2.07 16.82 5.35
CA VAL A 99 -2.64 17.86 4.48
C VAL A 99 -3.88 18.49 5.12
N ASN A 100 -4.31 19.63 4.58
CA ASN A 100 -5.56 20.25 4.99
C ASN A 100 -6.76 19.53 4.36
N GLN A 101 -7.46 18.71 5.14
CA GLN A 101 -8.61 17.91 4.69
C GLN A 101 -9.72 18.77 4.09
N GLN A 102 -10.06 19.87 4.75
CA GLN A 102 -11.13 20.77 4.28
C GLN A 102 -10.81 21.43 2.93
N GLN A 103 -9.53 21.70 2.66
CA GLN A 103 -9.13 22.20 1.33
C GLN A 103 -9.31 21.13 0.25
N MET A 104 -8.98 19.88 0.53
CA MET A 104 -9.19 18.76 -0.41
C MET A 104 -10.68 18.53 -0.70
N GLU A 105 -11.54 18.71 0.29
CA GLU A 105 -13.00 18.56 0.13
C GLU A 105 -13.62 19.71 -0.67
N ASN A 106 -13.13 20.93 -0.46
CA ASN A 106 -13.67 22.13 -1.09
C ASN A 106 -13.10 22.43 -2.49
N LEU A 107 -11.93 21.86 -2.81
CA LEU A 107 -11.23 22.01 -4.07
C LEU A 107 -11.03 20.62 -4.70
N PHE A 108 -10.61 20.58 -5.99
CA PHE A 108 -10.24 19.31 -6.58
C PHE A 108 -9.19 18.57 -5.71
N PRO A 109 -9.39 17.30 -5.38
CA PRO A 109 -10.30 16.28 -5.95
C PRO A 109 -11.72 16.25 -5.38
N ASN A 110 -12.11 17.22 -4.54
CA ASN A 110 -13.42 17.31 -3.86
C ASN A 110 -13.71 16.15 -2.90
N THR A 111 -12.68 15.52 -2.41
CA THR A 111 -12.72 14.49 -1.37
C THR A 111 -11.38 14.46 -0.63
N SER A 112 -11.41 14.11 0.64
CA SER A 112 -10.23 13.87 1.46
C SER A 112 -10.04 12.37 1.77
N VAL A 113 -11.01 11.52 1.35
CA VAL A 113 -11.01 10.08 1.59
C VAL A 113 -11.18 9.32 0.28
N PHE A 114 -10.23 8.46 -0.05
CA PHE A 114 -10.25 7.57 -1.20
C PHE A 114 -10.66 6.17 -0.77
N GLN A 115 -11.58 5.52 -1.50
CA GLN A 115 -12.11 4.21 -1.13
C GLN A 115 -11.37 3.09 -1.87
N ALA A 116 -11.22 1.96 -1.20
CA ALA A 116 -10.81 0.74 -1.88
C ALA A 116 -11.88 0.28 -2.88
N ASP A 117 -11.45 -0.38 -3.95
CA ASP A 117 -12.40 -1.07 -4.82
C ASP A 117 -13.07 -2.24 -4.08
N ALA A 118 -14.40 -2.27 -4.09
CA ALA A 118 -15.18 -3.24 -3.34
C ALA A 118 -15.00 -4.68 -3.81
N GLN A 119 -14.73 -4.89 -5.11
CA GLN A 119 -14.53 -6.24 -5.67
C GLN A 119 -13.14 -6.77 -5.32
N LEU A 120 -12.10 -5.92 -5.41
CA LEU A 120 -10.76 -6.27 -4.97
C LEU A 120 -10.75 -6.59 -3.47
N LEU A 121 -11.33 -5.71 -2.66
CA LEU A 121 -11.40 -5.92 -1.21
C LEU A 121 -12.14 -7.22 -0.88
N ALA A 122 -13.26 -7.51 -1.52
CA ALA A 122 -14.01 -8.74 -1.31
C ALA A 122 -13.20 -9.99 -1.70
N LYS A 123 -12.47 -9.95 -2.83
CA LYS A 123 -11.59 -11.04 -3.25
C LYS A 123 -10.51 -11.32 -2.19
N PHE A 124 -9.77 -10.31 -1.75
CA PHE A 124 -8.69 -10.49 -0.77
C PHE A 124 -9.23 -10.90 0.61
N LYS A 125 -10.37 -10.36 1.05
CA LYS A 125 -11.02 -10.72 2.30
C LYS A 125 -11.38 -12.21 2.40
N MET A 126 -11.73 -12.89 1.31
CA MET A 126 -12.03 -14.33 1.33
C MET A 126 -10.86 -15.17 1.84
N TYR A 127 -9.62 -14.71 1.62
CA TYR A 127 -8.39 -15.37 2.05
C TYR A 127 -7.83 -14.81 3.37
N HIS A 128 -8.40 -13.72 3.88
CA HIS A 128 -7.96 -12.99 5.07
C HIS A 128 -9.06 -12.98 6.15
N LYS A 129 -9.47 -14.18 6.61
CA LYS A 129 -10.68 -14.36 7.42
C LYS A 129 -10.64 -13.70 8.80
N GLU A 130 -9.47 -13.59 9.41
CA GLU A 130 -9.27 -13.06 10.77
C GLU A 130 -8.47 -11.74 10.78
N GLY A 131 -8.12 -11.21 9.61
CA GLY A 131 -7.33 -10.01 9.50
C GLY A 131 -8.14 -8.73 9.64
N MET A 132 -7.44 -7.67 10.04
CA MET A 132 -8.02 -6.35 10.20
C MET A 132 -8.28 -5.69 8.85
N ILE A 133 -9.42 -5.01 8.75
CA ILE A 133 -9.81 -4.15 7.63
C ILE A 133 -10.10 -2.78 8.18
N GLY A 134 -9.55 -1.73 7.58
CA GLY A 134 -9.79 -0.37 8.04
C GLY A 134 -9.00 0.69 7.29
N GLY A 135 -9.09 1.93 7.76
CA GLY A 135 -8.43 3.07 7.15
C GLY A 135 -6.91 2.99 7.24
N ILE A 136 -6.22 3.32 6.13
CA ILE A 136 -4.78 3.53 6.11
C ILE A 136 -4.53 5.00 5.80
N VAL A 137 -3.69 5.64 6.60
CA VAL A 137 -3.31 7.05 6.37
C VAL A 137 -1.84 7.16 6.02
N SER A 138 -1.51 8.17 5.18
CA SER A 138 -0.13 8.39 4.74
C SER A 138 0.32 9.82 4.95
N GLY A 139 1.61 10.00 5.26
CA GLY A 139 2.30 11.28 5.33
C GLY A 139 3.77 11.17 4.94
N GLU A 140 4.49 12.29 4.88
CA GLU A 140 5.89 12.32 4.45
C GLU A 140 6.89 11.96 5.57
N SER A 141 6.40 11.53 6.76
CA SER A 141 7.25 11.20 7.90
C SER A 141 6.98 9.78 8.41
N PHE A 142 8.05 9.12 8.84
CA PHE A 142 7.94 7.89 9.62
C PHE A 142 7.45 8.25 11.03
N ILE A 143 6.34 7.64 11.46
CA ILE A 143 5.72 7.91 12.76
C ILE A 143 6.38 7.01 13.82
N ALA A 144 7.08 7.63 14.77
CA ALA A 144 7.80 6.97 15.85
C ALA A 144 7.69 7.79 17.16
N ASP A 145 6.54 8.38 17.41
CA ASP A 145 6.24 9.21 18.57
C ASP A 145 4.78 9.01 18.99
N ASP A 146 4.56 8.68 20.25
CA ASP A 146 3.23 8.39 20.77
C ASP A 146 2.25 9.58 20.66
N SER A 147 2.72 10.82 20.75
CA SER A 147 1.86 11.99 20.62
C SER A 147 1.37 12.18 19.19
N GLU A 148 2.22 11.93 18.21
CA GLU A 148 1.89 12.00 16.79
C GLU A 148 0.95 10.86 16.38
N LYS A 149 1.23 9.64 16.85
CA LYS A 149 0.33 8.49 16.72
C LYS A 149 -1.07 8.78 17.25
N ASN A 150 -1.16 9.26 18.50
CA ASN A 150 -2.44 9.54 19.14
C ASN A 150 -3.23 10.62 18.37
N TYR A 151 -2.56 11.67 17.89
CA TYR A 151 -3.20 12.66 17.02
C TYR A 151 -3.79 12.05 15.76
N ILE A 152 -3.05 11.15 15.10
CA ILE A 152 -3.52 10.46 13.89
C ILE A 152 -4.73 9.57 14.21
N VAL A 153 -4.67 8.77 15.27
CA VAL A 153 -5.76 7.88 15.69
C VAL A 153 -7.02 8.69 16.01
N ASP A 154 -6.90 9.76 16.79
CA ASP A 154 -8.03 10.59 17.21
C ASP A 154 -8.70 11.34 16.02
N THR A 155 -7.91 11.63 14.97
CA THR A 155 -8.36 12.45 13.85
C THR A 155 -8.94 11.61 12.70
N PHE A 156 -8.37 10.43 12.40
CA PHE A 156 -8.62 9.73 11.12
C PHE A 156 -9.32 8.37 11.26
N ASP A 157 -9.54 7.87 12.47
CA ASP A 157 -10.08 6.50 12.68
C ASP A 157 -9.33 5.46 11.82
N ALA A 158 -7.99 5.59 11.77
CA ALA A 158 -7.14 4.75 10.96
C ALA A 158 -6.57 3.57 11.77
N VAL A 159 -6.35 2.44 11.11
CA VAL A 159 -5.77 1.23 11.71
C VAL A 159 -4.28 1.08 11.41
N ALA A 160 -3.78 1.74 10.35
CA ALA A 160 -2.37 1.72 9.98
C ALA A 160 -1.92 3.05 9.37
N VAL A 161 -0.62 3.31 9.43
CA VAL A 161 0.04 4.49 8.85
C VAL A 161 1.24 4.08 8.02
N ASP A 162 1.42 4.74 6.88
CA ASP A 162 2.57 4.60 5.99
C ASP A 162 2.96 5.93 5.33
N MET A 163 3.74 5.88 4.27
CA MET A 163 4.20 7.09 3.58
C MET A 163 3.73 7.19 2.11
N GLU A 164 2.97 6.23 1.57
CA GLU A 164 2.65 6.16 0.13
C GLU A 164 1.19 5.88 -0.20
N THR A 165 0.51 5.01 0.55
CA THR A 165 -0.80 4.44 0.17
C THR A 165 -1.81 5.49 -0.27
N SER A 166 -1.94 6.57 0.48
CA SER A 166 -2.93 7.61 0.15
C SER A 166 -2.60 8.34 -1.16
N ALA A 167 -1.32 8.48 -1.51
CA ALA A 167 -0.91 9.11 -2.76
C ALA A 167 -1.17 8.20 -3.97
N ILE A 168 -0.96 6.90 -3.81
CA ILE A 168 -1.29 5.89 -4.84
C ILE A 168 -2.80 5.84 -5.03
N ALA A 169 -3.57 5.75 -3.93
CA ALA A 169 -5.03 5.76 -3.96
C ALA A 169 -5.60 7.02 -4.64
N HIS A 170 -5.05 8.20 -4.29
CA HIS A 170 -5.42 9.46 -4.90
C HIS A 170 -5.11 9.49 -6.41
N THR A 171 -3.95 8.97 -6.82
CA THR A 171 -3.59 8.86 -8.24
C THR A 171 -4.55 7.92 -8.98
N CYS A 172 -4.88 6.76 -8.39
CA CYS A 172 -5.84 5.82 -8.96
C CYS A 172 -7.25 6.44 -9.05
N PHE A 173 -7.68 7.20 -8.04
CA PHE A 173 -8.94 7.93 -8.05
C PHE A 173 -9.03 8.93 -9.21
N ILE A 174 -7.97 9.71 -9.45
CA ILE A 174 -7.93 10.67 -10.58
C ILE A 174 -8.03 9.96 -11.94
N ASN A 175 -7.53 8.72 -12.04
CA ASN A 175 -7.51 7.92 -13.25
C ASN A 175 -8.70 6.93 -13.36
N ASP A 176 -9.71 7.02 -12.48
CA ASP A 176 -10.85 6.10 -12.41
C ASP A 176 -10.44 4.61 -12.37
N LEU A 177 -9.35 4.30 -11.69
CA LEU A 177 -8.74 2.97 -11.66
C LEU A 177 -8.99 2.26 -10.31
N PRO A 178 -9.49 1.01 -10.31
CA PRO A 178 -9.67 0.21 -9.09
C PRO A 178 -8.37 0.05 -8.30
N PHE A 179 -8.44 0.21 -6.97
CA PHE A 179 -7.29 0.21 -6.09
C PHE A 179 -7.55 -0.56 -4.80
N LEU A 180 -6.52 -1.27 -4.30
CA LEU A 180 -6.49 -1.87 -2.96
C LEU A 180 -5.09 -1.79 -2.39
N SER A 181 -4.96 -1.46 -1.10
CA SER A 181 -3.70 -1.57 -0.35
C SER A 181 -3.72 -2.74 0.64
N ILE A 182 -2.62 -3.48 0.69
CA ILE A 182 -2.37 -4.60 1.59
C ILE A 182 -1.08 -4.32 2.35
N ARG A 183 -1.14 -4.25 3.68
CA ARG A 183 0.00 -3.88 4.52
C ARG A 183 0.31 -4.93 5.57
N GLY A 184 1.60 -5.30 5.68
CA GLY A 184 2.13 -6.04 6.82
C GLY A 184 2.56 -5.07 7.92
N ILE A 185 2.19 -5.33 9.16
CA ILE A 185 2.57 -4.47 10.27
C ILE A 185 4.03 -4.76 10.66
N SER A 186 4.90 -3.78 10.50
CA SER A 186 6.31 -3.86 10.91
C SER A 186 6.54 -3.40 12.35
N ASP A 187 5.76 -2.43 12.78
CA ASP A 187 5.89 -1.74 14.06
C ASP A 187 4.52 -1.20 14.52
N LEU A 188 4.46 -0.55 15.66
CA LEU A 188 3.22 0.00 16.20
C LEU A 188 3.18 1.53 16.21
N ALA A 189 4.00 2.18 15.40
CA ALA A 189 4.07 3.63 15.25
C ALA A 189 4.20 4.38 16.60
N ASN A 190 4.99 3.84 17.52
CA ASN A 190 5.21 4.34 18.87
C ASN A 190 6.70 4.60 19.13
N ASP A 191 7.07 4.94 20.34
CA ASP A 191 8.48 5.23 20.73
C ASP A 191 9.44 4.05 20.44
N ASP A 192 8.95 2.81 20.35
CA ASP A 192 9.73 1.60 20.02
C ASP A 192 9.69 1.25 18.51
N ALA A 193 9.04 2.08 17.67
CA ALA A 193 8.77 1.76 16.27
C ALA A 193 10.04 1.47 15.47
N THR A 194 11.11 2.24 15.66
CA THR A 194 12.36 2.07 14.89
C THR A 194 12.98 0.68 15.12
N GLU A 195 13.11 0.23 16.37
CA GLU A 195 13.66 -1.10 16.68
C GLU A 195 12.74 -2.21 16.18
N SER A 196 11.42 -2.06 16.34
CA SER A 196 10.43 -3.01 15.84
C SER A 196 10.48 -3.12 14.32
N TYR A 197 10.56 -1.99 13.60
CA TYR A 197 10.71 -1.93 12.16
C TYR A 197 11.94 -2.71 11.67
N GLU A 198 13.13 -2.42 12.21
CA GLU A 198 14.37 -3.11 11.85
C GLU A 198 14.30 -4.63 12.03
N ASN A 199 13.55 -5.10 13.03
CA ASN A 199 13.38 -6.52 13.33
C ASN A 199 12.34 -7.22 12.44
N HIS A 200 11.35 -6.51 11.91
CA HIS A 200 10.19 -7.13 11.26
C HIS A 200 10.01 -6.76 9.78
N GLU A 201 10.70 -5.73 9.25
CA GLU A 201 10.47 -5.24 7.87
C GLU A 201 10.50 -6.36 6.82
N LYS A 202 11.52 -7.23 6.88
CA LYS A 202 11.68 -8.32 5.92
C LYS A 202 10.59 -9.38 6.06
N ILE A 203 10.28 -9.77 7.30
CA ILE A 203 9.30 -10.84 7.56
C ILE A 203 7.89 -10.35 7.21
N ALA A 204 7.55 -9.11 7.57
CA ALA A 204 6.27 -8.51 7.24
C ALA A 204 6.09 -8.35 5.72
N SER A 205 7.15 -7.87 5.02
CA SER A 205 7.17 -7.76 3.56
C SER A 205 6.95 -9.12 2.88
N ASP A 206 7.67 -10.16 3.31
CA ASP A 206 7.54 -11.51 2.75
C ASP A 206 6.14 -12.08 2.97
N ARG A 207 5.53 -11.87 4.15
CA ARG A 207 4.16 -12.32 4.43
C ARG A 207 3.13 -11.66 3.53
N VAL A 208 3.25 -10.35 3.27
CA VAL A 208 2.36 -9.66 2.33
C VAL A 208 2.58 -10.16 0.91
N GLY A 209 3.83 -10.32 0.48
CA GLY A 209 4.16 -10.85 -0.84
C GLY A 209 3.58 -12.26 -1.05
N GLN A 210 3.75 -13.15 -0.06
CA GLN A 210 3.16 -14.49 -0.09
C GLN A 210 1.64 -14.45 -0.16
N PHE A 211 1.01 -13.68 0.73
CA PHE A 211 -0.45 -13.53 0.75
C PHE A 211 -1.00 -13.04 -0.60
N CYS A 212 -0.36 -12.03 -1.20
CA CYS A 212 -0.75 -11.54 -2.51
C CYS A 212 -0.62 -12.62 -3.59
N LEU A 213 0.50 -13.36 -3.60
CA LEU A 213 0.73 -14.41 -4.58
C LEU A 213 -0.31 -15.53 -4.44
N ASP A 214 -0.63 -15.95 -3.21
CA ASP A 214 -1.64 -16.97 -2.93
C ASP A 214 -3.03 -16.58 -3.45
N VAL A 215 -3.42 -15.30 -3.31
CA VAL A 215 -4.71 -14.78 -3.80
C VAL A 215 -4.74 -14.63 -5.31
N LEU A 216 -3.63 -14.21 -5.93
CA LEU A 216 -3.55 -13.93 -7.36
C LEU A 216 -3.38 -15.20 -8.20
N SER A 217 -2.91 -16.29 -7.60
CA SER A 217 -2.72 -17.59 -8.26
C SER A 217 -4.02 -18.40 -8.41
N GLN A 218 -5.13 -17.93 -7.80
CA GLN A 218 -6.46 -18.55 -7.87
C GLN A 218 -7.29 -17.93 -9.00
#